data_4cdeb13d10eaaba112ce7a783c87f97c
#
_entry.id   4cdeb13d10eaaba112ce7a783c87f97c
#
_cell.length_a   1.000
_cell.length_b   1.000
_cell.length_c   1.000
_cell.angle_alpha   90.00
_cell.angle_beta   90.00
_cell.angle_gamma   90.00
#
_symmetry.space_group_name_H-M   'P 1'
#
loop_
_entity.id
_entity.type
_entity.pdbx_description
1 polymer ?
#
loop_
_entity_poly.entity_id
_entity_poly.type
_entity_poly.pdbx_seq_one_letter_code
_entity_poly.pdbx_strand_id
1 'polypeptide(L)'
;MSDTAPTAEDMIKYGMYIDGKEVPGASGKTMESDDPYKRKPWAIVPDGSNDDIDAAVAAARKAFDTGPWGSMTATERARLLRKLGDIIARDAEELAQCECRDNGKLYREMLGQWQYLPEWFYYGR
;
A
#
# COMPACT_ATOMS: atom_id res chain seq x y z
N MET A 1 11.21 14.34 28.15
CA MET A 1 11.13 14.11 26.70
C MET A 1 10.05 15.02 26.17
N SER A 2 10.37 15.90 25.23
CA SER A 2 9.43 16.89 24.69
C SER A 2 8.32 16.14 23.91
N ASP A 3 7.09 16.26 24.39
CA ASP A 3 5.89 15.62 23.82
C ASP A 3 5.23 16.54 22.76
N THR A 4 6.05 17.20 21.97
CA THR A 4 5.58 18.01 20.84
C THR A 4 5.01 17.11 19.75
N ALA A 5 3.80 17.44 19.26
CA ALA A 5 3.24 16.78 18.10
C ALA A 5 4.21 16.90 16.90
N PRO A 6 4.34 15.87 16.06
CA PRO A 6 5.17 15.96 14.86
C PRO A 6 4.64 17.08 13.95
N THR A 7 5.55 17.81 13.33
CA THR A 7 5.17 18.80 12.31
C THR A 7 4.90 18.08 10.98
N ALA A 8 4.23 18.75 10.04
CA ALA A 8 3.98 18.19 8.70
C ALA A 8 5.29 17.84 7.94
N GLU A 9 6.43 18.39 8.36
CA GLU A 9 7.75 18.08 7.81
C GLU A 9 8.30 16.75 8.35
N ASP A 10 7.89 16.34 9.55
CA ASP A 10 8.34 15.11 10.20
C ASP A 10 7.50 13.88 9.81
N MET A 11 6.35 14.08 9.13
CA MET A 11 5.44 13.01 8.73
C MET A 11 5.85 12.39 7.39
N ILE A 12 5.64 11.08 7.26
CA ILE A 12 5.84 10.39 5.99
C ILE A 12 4.73 10.83 5.02
N LYS A 13 5.10 11.20 3.82
CA LYS A 13 4.15 11.59 2.77
C LYS A 13 4.02 10.47 1.76
N TYR A 14 2.81 10.02 1.53
CA TYR A 14 2.48 9.03 0.51
C TYR A 14 1.67 9.68 -0.61
N GLY A 15 1.89 9.23 -1.84
CA GLY A 15 1.03 9.53 -2.98
C GLY A 15 0.02 8.40 -3.24
N MET A 16 -0.88 8.63 -4.20
CA MET A 16 -1.67 7.55 -4.80
C MET A 16 -0.85 6.84 -5.85
N TYR A 17 -1.03 5.52 -5.98
CA TYR A 17 -0.36 4.74 -7.03
C TYR A 17 -1.35 4.42 -8.14
N ILE A 18 -1.27 5.16 -9.28
CA ILE A 18 -2.19 5.05 -10.41
C ILE A 18 -1.40 4.88 -11.71
N ASP A 19 -1.78 3.92 -12.54
CA ASP A 19 -1.15 3.61 -13.84
C ASP A 19 0.38 3.41 -13.73
N GLY A 20 0.82 2.72 -12.68
CA GLY A 20 2.25 2.41 -12.46
C GLY A 20 3.09 3.58 -11.93
N LYS A 21 2.46 4.65 -11.45
CA LYS A 21 3.14 5.85 -10.96
C LYS A 21 2.57 6.31 -9.63
N GLU A 22 3.44 6.87 -8.80
CA GLU A 22 3.01 7.64 -7.64
C GLU A 22 2.59 9.03 -8.11
N VAL A 23 1.37 9.44 -7.74
CA VAL A 23 0.78 10.73 -8.11
C VAL A 23 0.18 11.42 -6.89
N PRO A 24 0.24 12.76 -6.80
CA PRO A 24 -0.51 13.51 -5.81
C PRO A 24 -2.01 13.48 -6.13
N GLY A 25 -2.88 13.80 -5.17
CA GLY A 25 -4.30 14.00 -5.43
C GLY A 25 -4.54 15.18 -6.37
N ALA A 26 -5.50 15.05 -7.30
CA ALA A 26 -5.84 16.08 -8.27
C ALA A 26 -6.28 17.40 -7.60
N SER A 27 -6.95 17.30 -6.45
CA SER A 27 -7.38 18.46 -5.67
C SER A 27 -6.25 19.12 -4.86
N GLY A 28 -5.11 18.46 -4.70
CA GLY A 28 -4.03 18.86 -3.80
C GLY A 28 -4.39 18.74 -2.30
N LYS A 29 -5.61 18.30 -1.97
CA LYS A 29 -6.02 18.08 -0.58
C LYS A 29 -5.35 16.83 -0.01
N THR A 30 -5.06 16.89 1.28
CA THR A 30 -4.46 15.78 2.02
C THR A 30 -5.19 15.56 3.32
N MET A 31 -5.05 14.37 3.88
CA MET A 31 -5.51 14.01 5.21
C MET A 31 -4.36 13.36 6.00
N GLU A 32 -4.43 13.47 7.31
CA GLU A 32 -3.48 12.85 8.22
C GLU A 32 -3.97 11.45 8.60
N SER A 33 -3.05 10.50 8.71
CA SER A 33 -3.28 9.20 9.33
C SER A 33 -2.71 9.22 10.74
N ASP A 34 -3.53 8.84 11.72
CA ASP A 34 -3.16 8.83 13.12
C ASP A 34 -2.63 7.47 13.56
N ASP A 35 -1.57 7.47 14.37
CA ASP A 35 -1.13 6.31 15.15
C ASP A 35 -2.08 6.15 16.36
N PRO A 36 -2.94 5.12 16.40
CA PRO A 36 -3.94 4.98 17.46
C PRO A 36 -3.35 4.79 18.85
N TYR A 37 -2.15 4.21 18.94
CA TYR A 37 -1.44 4.00 20.19
C TYR A 37 -0.86 5.31 20.74
N LYS A 38 -0.19 6.08 19.88
CA LYS A 38 0.40 7.37 20.25
C LYS A 38 -0.61 8.51 20.24
N ARG A 39 -1.74 8.33 19.55
CA ARG A 39 -2.78 9.36 19.31
C ARG A 39 -2.17 10.63 18.71
N LYS A 40 -1.33 10.44 17.69
CA LYS A 40 -0.62 11.51 16.96
C LYS A 40 -0.55 11.13 15.49
N PRO A 41 -0.64 12.10 14.59
CA PRO A 41 -0.46 11.85 13.17
C PRO A 41 0.97 11.33 12.90
N TRP A 42 1.10 10.44 11.93
CA TRP A 42 2.37 9.85 11.52
C TRP A 42 2.61 9.91 10.01
N ALA A 43 1.55 10.03 9.23
CA ALA A 43 1.61 10.09 7.79
C ALA A 43 0.60 11.10 7.22
N ILE A 44 0.91 11.57 6.02
CA ILE A 44 0.02 12.39 5.20
C ILE A 44 -0.28 11.61 3.92
N VAL A 45 -1.57 11.48 3.60
CA VAL A 45 -2.04 10.82 2.38
C VAL A 45 -2.94 11.77 1.58
N PRO A 46 -3.05 11.61 0.25
CA PRO A 46 -3.99 12.40 -0.53
C PRO A 46 -5.44 12.15 -0.11
N ASP A 47 -6.24 13.22 -0.03
CA ASP A 47 -7.70 13.14 0.05
C ASP A 47 -8.23 13.04 -1.39
N GLY A 48 -8.51 11.79 -1.82
CA GLY A 48 -8.85 11.47 -3.20
C GLY A 48 -10.17 12.11 -3.63
N SER A 49 -10.15 12.77 -4.78
CA SER A 49 -11.32 13.36 -5.43
C SER A 49 -12.00 12.39 -6.40
N ASN A 50 -13.14 12.77 -6.95
CA ASN A 50 -13.81 12.00 -8.00
C ASN A 50 -12.91 11.85 -9.24
N ASP A 51 -12.16 12.89 -9.61
CA ASP A 51 -11.23 12.84 -10.74
C ASP A 51 -10.12 11.79 -10.52
N ASP A 52 -9.65 11.63 -9.29
CA ASP A 52 -8.66 10.60 -8.93
C ASP A 52 -9.25 9.19 -9.03
N ILE A 53 -10.50 9.03 -8.59
CA ILE A 53 -11.23 7.76 -8.70
C ILE A 53 -11.44 7.40 -10.17
N ASP A 54 -11.87 8.34 -10.98
CA ASP A 54 -12.09 8.14 -12.42
C ASP A 54 -10.77 7.78 -13.12
N ALA A 55 -9.67 8.44 -12.79
CA ALA A 55 -8.35 8.13 -13.32
C ALA A 55 -7.89 6.71 -12.92
N ALA A 56 -8.09 6.33 -11.66
CA ALA A 56 -7.74 4.99 -11.16
C ALA A 56 -8.58 3.89 -11.84
N VAL A 57 -9.89 4.11 -11.99
CA VAL A 57 -10.80 3.18 -12.68
C VAL A 57 -10.45 3.06 -14.16
N ALA A 58 -10.15 4.18 -14.84
CA ALA A 58 -9.74 4.17 -16.24
C ALA A 58 -8.42 3.40 -16.43
N ALA A 59 -7.44 3.59 -15.54
CA ALA A 59 -6.18 2.85 -15.56
C ALA A 59 -6.40 1.33 -15.35
N ALA A 60 -7.24 0.95 -14.38
CA ALA A 60 -7.57 -0.44 -14.13
C ALA A 60 -8.31 -1.08 -15.30
N ARG A 61 -9.27 -0.38 -15.91
CA ARG A 61 -10.01 -0.83 -17.09
C ARG A 61 -9.09 -1.04 -18.28
N LYS A 62 -8.22 -0.07 -18.56
CA LYS A 62 -7.21 -0.18 -19.61
C LYS A 62 -6.28 -1.39 -19.39
N ALA A 63 -5.83 -1.59 -18.16
CA ALA A 63 -4.97 -2.73 -17.82
C ALA A 63 -5.70 -4.08 -18.03
N PHE A 64 -7.00 -4.15 -17.72
CA PHE A 64 -7.81 -5.34 -17.93
C PHE A 64 -8.09 -5.60 -19.42
N ASP A 65 -8.51 -4.59 -20.17
CA ASP A 65 -8.97 -4.76 -21.55
C ASP A 65 -7.80 -4.95 -22.55
N THR A 66 -6.69 -4.25 -22.33
CA THR A 66 -5.56 -4.19 -23.28
C THR A 66 -4.18 -4.46 -22.66
N GLY A 67 -4.13 -4.66 -21.35
CA GLY A 67 -2.88 -4.95 -20.65
C GLY A 67 -2.37 -6.37 -20.94
N PRO A 68 -1.08 -6.63 -20.69
CA PRO A 68 -0.46 -7.92 -21.02
C PRO A 68 -0.97 -9.09 -20.19
N TRP A 69 -1.57 -8.84 -19.02
CA TRP A 69 -2.01 -9.90 -18.11
C TRP A 69 -3.00 -10.87 -18.75
N GLY A 70 -3.95 -10.36 -19.55
CA GLY A 70 -4.97 -11.15 -20.22
C GLY A 70 -4.42 -12.11 -21.28
N SER A 71 -3.29 -11.77 -21.90
CA SER A 71 -2.61 -12.58 -22.92
C SER A 71 -1.53 -13.51 -22.37
N MET A 72 -1.14 -13.36 -21.11
CA MET A 72 -0.15 -14.22 -20.45
C MET A 72 -0.68 -15.63 -20.25
N THR A 73 0.21 -16.60 -20.37
CA THR A 73 -0.07 -17.98 -19.96
C THR A 73 -0.22 -18.08 -18.43
N ALA A 74 -0.88 -19.13 -17.95
CA ALA A 74 -1.00 -19.39 -16.52
C ALA A 74 0.38 -19.43 -15.81
N THR A 75 1.38 -20.04 -16.46
CA THR A 75 2.75 -20.12 -15.93
C THR A 75 3.41 -18.74 -15.77
N GLU A 76 3.21 -17.84 -16.73
CA GLU A 76 3.74 -16.48 -16.65
C GLU A 76 3.08 -15.69 -15.52
N ARG A 77 1.75 -15.77 -15.39
CA ARG A 77 1.03 -15.15 -14.28
C ARG A 77 1.48 -15.70 -12.92
N ALA A 78 1.62 -17.03 -12.81
CA ALA A 78 2.09 -17.67 -11.58
C ALA A 78 3.52 -17.22 -11.20
N ARG A 79 4.40 -16.97 -12.18
CA ARG A 79 5.74 -16.44 -11.93
C ARG A 79 5.68 -15.03 -11.32
N LEU A 80 4.81 -14.18 -11.83
CA LEU A 80 4.62 -12.82 -11.28
C LEU A 80 4.03 -12.85 -9.87
N LEU A 81 3.06 -13.72 -9.61
CA LEU A 81 2.49 -13.90 -8.26
C LEU A 81 3.55 -14.38 -7.25
N ARG A 82 4.38 -15.36 -7.63
CA ARG A 82 5.50 -15.79 -6.77
C ARG A 82 6.47 -14.66 -6.49
N LYS A 83 6.84 -13.89 -7.52
CA LYS A 83 7.70 -12.72 -7.32
C LYS A 83 7.10 -11.70 -6.35
N LEU A 84 5.78 -11.50 -6.40
CA LEU A 84 5.08 -10.67 -5.41
C LEU A 84 5.17 -11.27 -4.01
N GLY A 85 4.96 -12.59 -3.87
CA GLY A 85 5.16 -13.30 -2.60
C GLY A 85 6.58 -13.12 -2.04
N ASP A 86 7.61 -13.25 -2.89
CA ASP A 86 9.01 -13.05 -2.49
C ASP A 86 9.27 -11.62 -1.99
N ILE A 87 8.69 -10.61 -2.64
CA ILE A 87 8.79 -9.21 -2.23
C ILE A 87 8.11 -9.00 -0.86
N ILE A 88 6.91 -9.52 -0.69
CA ILE A 88 6.19 -9.44 0.59
C ILE A 88 6.97 -10.11 1.71
N ALA A 89 7.54 -11.30 1.45
CA ALA A 89 8.39 -12.00 2.43
C ALA A 89 9.62 -11.19 2.83
N ARG A 90 10.26 -10.54 1.85
CA ARG A 90 11.42 -9.66 2.08
C ARG A 90 11.08 -8.48 2.97
N ASP A 91 9.94 -7.85 2.73
CA ASP A 91 9.55 -6.58 3.35
C ASP A 91 8.58 -6.77 4.55
N ALA A 92 8.37 -8.01 5.01
CA ALA A 92 7.38 -8.36 6.03
C ALA A 92 7.51 -7.56 7.34
N GLU A 93 8.73 -7.29 7.78
CA GLU A 93 8.96 -6.51 9.02
C GLU A 93 8.55 -5.04 8.86
N GLU A 94 8.91 -4.42 7.74
CA GLU A 94 8.56 -3.03 7.43
C GLU A 94 7.04 -2.88 7.26
N LEU A 95 6.41 -3.80 6.53
CA LEU A 95 4.96 -3.84 6.33
C LEU A 95 4.21 -4.02 7.65
N ALA A 96 4.68 -4.92 8.53
CA ALA A 96 4.10 -5.11 9.85
C ALA A 96 4.22 -3.85 10.74
N GLN A 97 5.35 -3.16 10.70
CA GLN A 97 5.54 -1.90 11.44
C GLN A 97 4.61 -0.80 10.93
N CYS A 98 4.48 -0.68 9.60
CA CYS A 98 3.59 0.28 8.96
C CYS A 98 2.13 0.02 9.38
N GLU A 99 1.67 -1.22 9.28
CA GLU A 99 0.31 -1.61 9.66
C GLU A 99 0.02 -1.37 11.14
N CYS A 100 0.95 -1.72 12.04
CA CYS A 100 0.78 -1.47 13.47
C CYS A 100 0.67 0.01 13.78
N ARG A 101 1.44 0.85 13.09
CA ARG A 101 1.40 2.29 13.27
C ARG A 101 0.08 2.90 12.79
N ASP A 102 -0.48 2.35 11.72
CA ASP A 102 -1.70 2.85 11.10
C ASP A 102 -2.98 2.38 11.83
N ASN A 103 -3.03 1.13 12.28
CA ASN A 103 -4.26 0.53 12.84
C ASN A 103 -4.18 0.15 14.33
N GLY A 104 -3.02 0.27 14.96
CA GLY A 104 -2.82 -0.02 16.38
C GLY A 104 -2.81 -1.50 16.76
N LYS A 105 -2.76 -2.43 15.81
CA LYS A 105 -2.69 -3.86 16.08
C LYS A 105 -1.35 -4.26 16.72
N LEU A 106 -1.34 -5.42 17.35
CA LEU A 106 -0.16 -5.94 18.03
C LEU A 106 0.92 -6.37 17.01
N TYR A 107 2.12 -5.81 17.12
CA TYR A 107 3.22 -6.04 16.16
C TYR A 107 3.52 -7.52 15.93
N ARG A 108 3.57 -8.34 16.99
CA ARG A 108 3.86 -9.77 16.85
C ARG A 108 2.82 -10.51 15.99
N GLU A 109 1.54 -10.10 16.08
CA GLU A 109 0.47 -10.68 15.27
C GLU A 109 0.59 -10.22 13.80
N MET A 110 0.84 -8.94 13.60
CA MET A 110 1.04 -8.40 12.24
C MET A 110 2.25 -9.01 11.57
N LEU A 111 3.38 -9.12 12.27
CA LEU A 111 4.57 -9.77 11.72
C LEU A 111 4.28 -11.22 11.30
N GLY A 112 3.58 -12.00 12.15
CA GLY A 112 3.18 -13.36 11.80
C GLY A 112 2.27 -13.42 10.57
N GLN A 113 1.33 -12.48 10.43
CA GLN A 113 0.45 -12.40 9.26
C GLN A 113 1.24 -12.05 7.99
N TRP A 114 2.11 -11.04 8.02
CA TRP A 114 2.94 -10.64 6.87
C TRP A 114 3.94 -11.72 6.46
N GLN A 115 4.47 -12.49 7.41
CA GLN A 115 5.34 -13.63 7.13
C GLN A 115 4.57 -14.82 6.50
N TYR A 116 3.29 -14.98 6.82
CA TYR A 116 2.45 -16.04 6.24
C TYR A 116 1.81 -15.65 4.91
N LEU A 117 1.55 -14.36 4.68
CA LEU A 117 0.86 -13.86 3.48
C LEU A 117 1.46 -14.35 2.14
N PRO A 118 2.79 -14.48 1.97
CA PRO A 118 3.40 -15.01 0.75
C PRO A 118 2.88 -16.38 0.33
N GLU A 119 2.48 -17.24 1.27
CA GLU A 119 1.97 -18.59 0.98
C GLU A 119 0.73 -18.57 0.09
N TRP A 120 -0.12 -17.54 0.21
CA TRP A 120 -1.30 -17.38 -0.65
C TRP A 120 -0.91 -17.14 -2.11
N PHE A 121 0.17 -16.41 -2.35
CA PHE A 121 0.70 -16.15 -3.69
C PHE A 121 1.44 -17.35 -4.27
N TYR A 122 2.03 -18.19 -3.42
CA TYR A 122 2.69 -19.43 -3.84
C TYR A 122 1.69 -20.54 -4.15
N TYR A 123 0.57 -20.59 -3.43
CA TYR A 123 -0.49 -21.57 -3.64
C TYR A 123 -1.28 -21.35 -4.93
N GLY A 124 -1.44 -20.12 -5.39
CA GLY A 124 -2.13 -19.75 -6.62
C GLY A 124 -1.37 -20.23 -7.87
N ARG A 125 -1.53 -21.51 -8.20
CA ARG A 125 -0.92 -22.16 -9.37
C ARG A 125 -1.85 -22.11 -10.58
#